data_4a52d23f64b428f84df579b4a9987a56
#
_entry.id   4a52d23f64b428f84df579b4a9987a56
#
_cell.length_a   1.000
_cell.length_b   1.000
_cell.length_c   1.000
_cell.angle_alpha   90.00
_cell.angle_beta   90.00
_cell.angle_gamma   90.00
#
_symmetry.space_group_name_H-M   'P 1'
#
loop_
_entity.id
_entity.type
_entity.pdbx_description
1 polymer ?
#
loop_
_entity_poly.entity_id
_entity_poly.type
_entity_poly.pdbx_seq_one_letter_code
_entity_poly.pdbx_strand_id
1 'polypeptide(L)'
;MTKEDTKNTYNRKIRNVCYIAISISVILIVPYFVFFHYGFSNDSNSWSNFGDYFNGVLSPILTAVNIYVFIRLTTTISNIESKRAQEAIVQEELRSDRELKQTKELFEKELEHDRIRLERELEHEKKLLLLQLRKQEIDSFLNVMNDILVFEKQHDINELAYPILRAYQYTESLLFTGVKIFGIEKNYNIISKIHHLNRDLDILYNELKINKNIDKDAHLRIFEEKREILDILIDITLDKRKE
;
A
#
# COMPACT_ATOMS: atom_id res chain seq x y z
N MET A 1 -41.95 22.21 9.63
CA MET A 1 -42.23 22.85 10.94
C MET A 1 -40.87 23.19 11.54
N THR A 2 -40.58 24.48 11.65
CA THR A 2 -39.25 24.94 12.04
C THR A 2 -39.00 24.73 13.54
N LYS A 3 -37.72 24.57 13.95
CA LYS A 3 -37.30 24.44 15.38
C LYS A 3 -37.90 25.57 16.28
N GLU A 4 -38.15 26.70 15.68
CA GLU A 4 -38.68 27.90 16.33
C GLU A 4 -40.16 27.78 16.61
N ASP A 5 -40.96 27.19 15.71
CA ASP A 5 -42.39 26.97 15.87
C ASP A 5 -42.71 25.99 17.01
N THR A 6 -41.87 24.95 17.16
CA THR A 6 -42.02 23.99 18.27
C THR A 6 -41.68 24.61 19.62
N LYS A 7 -40.64 25.46 19.69
CA LYS A 7 -40.26 26.14 20.93
C LYS A 7 -41.33 27.16 21.37
N ASN A 8 -41.89 27.90 20.43
CA ASN A 8 -42.95 28.88 20.71
C ASN A 8 -44.26 28.20 21.16
N THR A 9 -44.63 27.10 20.55
CA THR A 9 -45.82 26.33 20.93
C THR A 9 -45.66 25.72 22.33
N TYR A 10 -44.43 25.26 22.68
CA TYR A 10 -44.09 24.71 23.99
C TYR A 10 -44.18 25.75 25.10
N ASN A 11 -43.55 26.90 24.91
CA ASN A 11 -43.61 28.02 25.86
C ASN A 11 -45.02 28.52 26.09
N ARG A 12 -45.86 28.51 25.04
CA ARG A 12 -47.28 28.93 25.16
C ARG A 12 -48.08 27.93 25.98
N LYS A 13 -47.84 26.63 25.86
CA LYS A 13 -48.52 25.59 26.66
C LYS A 13 -48.15 25.64 28.12
N ILE A 14 -46.89 25.82 28.48
CA ILE A 14 -46.42 25.97 29.88
C ILE A 14 -47.02 27.23 30.48
N ARG A 15 -46.95 28.36 29.77
CA ARG A 15 -47.53 29.62 30.24
C ARG A 15 -49.03 29.50 30.51
N ASN A 16 -49.77 28.81 29.67
CA ASN A 16 -51.20 28.55 29.89
C ASN A 16 -51.47 27.70 31.15
N VAL A 17 -50.69 26.67 31.39
CA VAL A 17 -50.78 25.87 32.63
C VAL A 17 -50.48 26.69 33.87
N CYS A 18 -49.45 27.55 33.81
CA CYS A 18 -49.16 28.46 34.90
C CYS A 18 -50.31 29.47 35.17
N TYR A 19 -50.92 30.04 34.12
CA TYR A 19 -52.04 30.92 34.28
C TYR A 19 -53.26 30.21 34.86
N ILE A 20 -53.55 29.00 34.45
CA ILE A 20 -54.64 28.19 35.00
C ILE A 20 -54.39 27.88 36.49
N ALA A 21 -53.16 27.48 36.86
CA ALA A 21 -52.80 27.23 38.25
C ALA A 21 -52.94 28.49 39.11
N ILE A 22 -52.47 29.66 38.67
CA ILE A 22 -52.62 30.93 39.34
C ILE A 22 -54.10 31.29 39.48
N SER A 23 -54.92 31.14 38.43
CA SER A 23 -56.36 31.45 38.47
C SER A 23 -57.07 30.55 39.46
N ILE A 24 -56.80 29.25 39.51
CA ILE A 24 -57.36 28.32 40.49
C ILE A 24 -56.95 28.76 41.90
N SER A 25 -55.66 29.09 42.10
CA SER A 25 -55.19 29.55 43.44
C SER A 25 -55.94 30.77 43.90
N VAL A 26 -56.14 31.77 43.01
CA VAL A 26 -56.92 32.96 43.34
C VAL A 26 -58.36 32.64 43.65
N ILE A 27 -59.03 31.81 42.88
CA ILE A 27 -60.41 31.36 43.10
C ILE A 27 -60.59 30.67 44.46
N LEU A 28 -59.55 29.97 44.92
CA LEU A 28 -59.59 29.26 46.21
C LEU A 28 -59.26 30.19 47.40
N ILE A 29 -58.39 31.17 47.23
CA ILE A 29 -57.97 32.08 48.28
C ILE A 29 -59.02 33.11 48.51
N VAL A 30 -59.66 33.69 47.50
CA VAL A 30 -60.65 34.81 47.65
C VAL A 30 -61.85 34.42 48.51
N PRO A 31 -62.52 33.29 48.35
CA PRO A 31 -63.63 32.84 49.20
C PRO A 31 -63.24 32.72 50.70
N TYR A 32 -62.02 32.23 50.97
CA TYR A 32 -61.55 32.20 52.36
C TYR A 32 -61.63 33.56 53.04
N PHE A 33 -61.08 34.59 52.37
CA PHE A 33 -61.14 35.97 52.91
C PHE A 33 -62.56 36.53 52.93
N VAL A 34 -63.41 36.18 51.98
CA VAL A 34 -64.81 36.71 51.95
C VAL A 34 -65.71 36.05 52.99
N PHE A 35 -65.60 34.73 53.17
CA PHE A 35 -66.52 33.97 54.01
C PHE A 35 -66.02 33.75 55.46
N PHE A 36 -64.69 33.72 55.64
CA PHE A 36 -64.12 33.31 56.92
C PHE A 36 -63.38 34.47 57.64
N HIS A 37 -63.14 35.66 56.96
CA HIS A 37 -62.39 36.74 57.55
C HIS A 37 -62.97 38.09 57.15
N TYR A 38 -63.49 38.81 58.18
CA TYR A 38 -63.84 40.23 58.10
C TYR A 38 -62.61 41.09 58.39
N GLY A 39 -61.59 41.07 57.43
CA GLY A 39 -60.37 41.90 57.54
C GLY A 39 -59.13 41.16 58.06
N PHE A 40 -57.96 41.81 58.07
CA PHE A 40 -56.72 41.22 58.62
C PHE A 40 -56.82 41.11 60.15
N SER A 41 -56.83 39.87 60.64
CA SER A 41 -56.86 39.54 62.07
C SER A 41 -55.44 39.56 62.66
N ASN A 42 -55.31 40.15 63.92
CA ASN A 42 -54.07 40.02 64.68
C ASN A 42 -54.02 38.78 65.55
N ASP A 43 -55.02 37.92 65.44
CA ASP A 43 -55.10 36.65 66.20
C ASP A 43 -54.32 35.52 65.52
N SER A 44 -53.43 34.91 66.31
CA SER A 44 -52.60 33.80 65.89
C SER A 44 -53.39 32.55 65.39
N ASN A 45 -54.56 32.27 65.98
CA ASN A 45 -55.42 31.15 65.63
C ASN A 45 -56.01 31.32 64.22
N SER A 46 -56.38 32.53 63.86
CA SER A 46 -56.88 32.89 62.55
C SER A 46 -55.85 32.64 61.44
N TRP A 47 -54.58 32.93 61.69
CA TRP A 47 -53.49 32.64 60.80
C TRP A 47 -53.14 31.18 60.73
N SER A 48 -53.27 30.42 61.84
CA SER A 48 -53.11 28.94 61.81
C SER A 48 -54.19 28.26 60.95
N ASN A 49 -55.45 28.67 61.14
CA ASN A 49 -56.57 28.16 60.35
C ASN A 49 -56.40 28.44 58.81
N PHE A 50 -55.90 29.67 58.52
CA PHE A 50 -55.56 29.98 57.12
C PHE A 50 -54.45 29.09 56.57
N GLY A 51 -53.39 28.84 57.33
CA GLY A 51 -52.32 28.00 57.01
C GLY A 51 -52.78 26.56 56.74
N ASP A 52 -53.65 26.02 57.59
CA ASP A 52 -54.22 24.65 57.43
C ASP A 52 -55.11 24.56 56.20
N TYR A 53 -55.97 25.55 55.94
CA TYR A 53 -56.74 25.60 54.70
C TYR A 53 -55.86 25.69 53.44
N PHE A 54 -54.85 26.54 53.49
CA PHE A 54 -53.91 26.73 52.39
C PHE A 54 -53.13 25.44 52.08
N ASN A 55 -52.61 24.78 53.12
CA ASN A 55 -51.92 23.51 52.98
C ASN A 55 -52.87 22.35 52.54
N GLY A 56 -54.08 22.30 53.11
CA GLY A 56 -55.03 21.25 52.78
C GLY A 56 -55.58 21.30 51.35
N VAL A 57 -55.74 22.51 50.78
CA VAL A 57 -56.35 22.69 49.46
C VAL A 57 -55.35 22.99 48.38
N LEU A 58 -54.38 23.89 48.66
CA LEU A 58 -53.44 24.35 47.64
C LEU A 58 -52.26 23.39 47.40
N SER A 59 -51.79 22.71 48.48
CA SER A 59 -50.67 21.79 48.37
C SER A 59 -50.91 20.62 47.40
N PRO A 60 -52.05 19.92 47.41
CA PRO A 60 -52.34 18.88 46.39
C PRO A 60 -52.37 19.39 44.96
N ILE A 61 -52.90 20.62 44.75
CA ILE A 61 -52.97 21.27 43.45
C ILE A 61 -51.54 21.58 42.91
N LEU A 62 -50.70 22.21 43.78
CA LEU A 62 -49.31 22.50 43.43
C LEU A 62 -48.52 21.23 43.16
N THR A 63 -48.74 20.18 43.92
CA THR A 63 -48.13 18.86 43.72
C THR A 63 -48.51 18.27 42.33
N ALA A 64 -49.79 18.31 41.96
CA ALA A 64 -50.26 17.87 40.65
C ALA A 64 -49.63 18.67 39.51
N VAL A 65 -49.53 20.00 39.67
CA VAL A 65 -48.85 20.88 38.69
C VAL A 65 -47.36 20.51 38.57
N ASN A 66 -46.67 20.32 39.70
CA ASN A 66 -45.26 19.93 39.70
C ASN A 66 -45.03 18.58 39.00
N ILE A 67 -45.85 17.58 39.30
CA ILE A 67 -45.80 16.27 38.63
C ILE A 67 -46.00 16.43 37.11
N TYR A 68 -46.99 17.21 36.70
CA TYR A 68 -47.24 17.47 35.28
C TYR A 68 -46.05 18.13 34.60
N VAL A 69 -45.46 19.18 35.18
CA VAL A 69 -44.30 19.87 34.68
C VAL A 69 -43.10 18.92 34.59
N PHE A 70 -42.88 18.13 35.66
CA PHE A 70 -41.79 17.14 35.69
C PHE A 70 -41.92 16.09 34.57
N ILE A 71 -43.09 15.51 34.40
CA ILE A 71 -43.32 14.54 33.28
C ILE A 71 -43.05 15.22 31.93
N ARG A 72 -43.52 16.45 31.75
CA ARG A 72 -43.28 17.17 30.50
C ARG A 72 -41.81 17.46 30.25
N LEU A 73 -41.09 17.90 31.29
CA LEU A 73 -39.65 18.16 31.20
C LEU A 73 -38.88 16.91 30.87
N THR A 74 -39.16 15.82 31.59
CA THR A 74 -38.50 14.52 31.36
C THR A 74 -38.73 14.00 29.92
N THR A 75 -39.97 14.10 29.43
CA THR A 75 -40.31 13.66 28.05
C THR A 75 -39.56 14.55 27.02
N THR A 76 -39.43 15.82 27.28
CA THR A 76 -38.72 16.75 26.36
C THR A 76 -37.24 16.47 26.35
N ILE A 77 -36.61 16.23 27.51
CA ILE A 77 -35.19 15.86 27.61
C ILE A 77 -34.94 14.57 26.89
N SER A 78 -35.75 13.52 27.14
CA SER A 78 -35.61 12.21 26.48
C SER A 78 -35.69 12.34 24.94
N ASN A 79 -36.62 13.16 24.44
CA ASN A 79 -36.73 13.40 22.99
C ASN A 79 -35.52 14.12 22.41
N ILE A 80 -34.92 15.07 23.16
CA ILE A 80 -33.72 15.78 22.74
C ILE A 80 -32.51 14.82 22.74
N GLU A 81 -32.37 14.02 23.79
CA GLU A 81 -31.29 13.03 23.91
C GLU A 81 -31.38 11.97 22.80
N SER A 82 -32.57 11.45 22.53
CA SER A 82 -32.79 10.50 21.43
C SER A 82 -32.40 11.08 20.07
N LYS A 83 -32.77 12.35 19.78
CA LYS A 83 -32.35 13.01 18.54
C LYS A 83 -30.84 13.22 18.46
N ARG A 84 -30.21 13.64 19.58
CA ARG A 84 -28.75 13.79 19.63
C ARG A 84 -28.03 12.46 19.43
N ALA A 85 -28.53 11.39 20.04
CA ALA A 85 -27.99 10.04 19.85
C ALA A 85 -28.08 9.59 18.39
N GLN A 86 -29.24 9.84 17.73
CA GLN A 86 -29.37 9.53 16.29
C GLN A 86 -28.42 10.36 15.42
N GLU A 87 -28.32 11.67 15.69
CA GLU A 87 -27.39 12.54 14.95
C GLU A 87 -25.93 12.08 15.14
N ALA A 88 -25.55 11.67 16.36
CA ALA A 88 -24.22 11.14 16.65
C ALA A 88 -23.92 9.85 15.90
N ILE A 89 -24.88 8.89 15.86
CA ILE A 89 -24.73 7.64 15.09
C ILE A 89 -24.51 7.94 13.62
N VAL A 90 -25.32 8.80 13.00
CA VAL A 90 -25.17 9.16 11.58
C VAL A 90 -23.82 9.84 11.30
N GLN A 91 -23.35 10.71 12.21
CA GLN A 91 -22.03 11.32 12.07
C GLN A 91 -20.91 10.30 12.18
N GLU A 92 -21.03 9.33 13.08
CA GLU A 92 -20.05 8.25 13.25
C GLU A 92 -19.99 7.35 12.03
N GLU A 93 -21.15 6.98 11.45
CA GLU A 93 -21.21 6.20 10.19
C GLU A 93 -20.52 6.96 9.05
N LEU A 94 -20.83 8.25 8.87
CA LEU A 94 -20.21 9.07 7.83
C LEU A 94 -18.70 9.23 8.03
N ARG A 95 -18.23 9.26 9.26
CA ARG A 95 -16.81 9.32 9.59
C ARG A 95 -16.13 8.00 9.29
N SER A 96 -16.72 6.89 9.74
CA SER A 96 -16.25 5.53 9.46
C SER A 96 -16.13 5.25 7.96
N ASP A 97 -17.14 5.64 7.18
CA ASP A 97 -17.11 5.48 5.72
C ASP A 97 -15.99 6.28 5.06
N ARG A 98 -15.73 7.51 5.53
CA ARG A 98 -14.62 8.32 5.03
C ARG A 98 -13.26 7.71 5.37
N GLU A 99 -13.08 7.25 6.61
CA GLU A 99 -11.86 6.59 7.07
C GLU A 99 -11.61 5.29 6.28
N LEU A 100 -12.66 4.49 6.06
CA LEU A 100 -12.57 3.27 5.25
C LEU A 100 -12.15 3.57 3.81
N LYS A 101 -12.74 4.60 3.21
CA LYS A 101 -12.40 5.02 1.85
C LYS A 101 -10.95 5.50 1.74
N GLN A 102 -10.50 6.33 2.69
CA GLN A 102 -9.11 6.80 2.74
C GLN A 102 -8.13 5.64 2.92
N THR A 103 -8.46 4.69 3.80
CA THR A 103 -7.62 3.51 4.04
C THR A 103 -7.51 2.65 2.78
N LYS A 104 -8.61 2.45 2.04
CA LYS A 104 -8.57 1.73 0.76
C LYS A 104 -7.70 2.44 -0.28
N GLU A 105 -7.84 3.76 -0.43
CA GLU A 105 -7.05 4.55 -1.37
C GLU A 105 -5.55 4.51 -1.02
N LEU A 106 -5.20 4.54 0.26
CA LEU A 106 -3.81 4.41 0.72
C LEU A 106 -3.26 3.02 0.43
N PHE A 107 -4.03 1.97 0.72
CA PHE A 107 -3.64 0.58 0.47
C PHE A 107 -3.44 0.29 -1.03
N GLU A 108 -4.31 0.82 -1.90
CA GLU A 108 -4.15 0.68 -3.36
C GLU A 108 -2.87 1.38 -3.86
N LYS A 109 -2.55 2.57 -3.33
CA LYS A 109 -1.30 3.27 -3.66
C LYS A 109 -0.06 2.52 -3.17
N GLU A 110 -0.11 1.95 -1.99
CA GLU A 110 0.98 1.15 -1.43
C GLU A 110 1.23 -0.13 -2.25
N LEU A 111 0.16 -0.84 -2.63
CA LEU A 111 0.23 -2.00 -3.52
C LEU A 111 0.86 -1.66 -4.88
N GLU A 112 0.46 -0.55 -5.49
CA GLU A 112 1.03 -0.13 -6.77
C GLU A 112 2.51 0.26 -6.64
N HIS A 113 2.88 0.95 -5.56
CA HIS A 113 4.27 1.28 -5.28
C HIS A 113 5.13 0.02 -5.07
N ASP A 114 4.63 -0.95 -4.32
CA ASP A 114 5.33 -2.23 -4.10
C ASP A 114 5.46 -3.04 -5.39
N ARG A 115 4.44 -3.04 -6.25
CA ARG A 115 4.51 -3.67 -7.57
C ARG A 115 5.63 -3.08 -8.42
N ILE A 116 5.68 -1.75 -8.51
CA ILE A 116 6.73 -1.04 -9.29
C ILE A 116 8.12 -1.32 -8.71
N ARG A 117 8.24 -1.40 -7.39
CA ARG A 117 9.51 -1.72 -6.72
C ARG A 117 9.96 -3.14 -7.06
N LEU A 118 9.06 -4.12 -6.96
CA LEU A 118 9.32 -5.52 -7.29
C LEU A 118 9.73 -5.71 -8.75
N GLU A 119 9.07 -5.02 -9.69
CA GLU A 119 9.42 -5.04 -11.10
C GLU A 119 10.85 -4.53 -11.33
N ARG A 120 11.24 -3.43 -10.66
CA ARG A 120 12.61 -2.90 -10.75
C ARG A 120 13.66 -3.84 -10.15
N GLU A 121 13.35 -4.45 -9.01
CA GLU A 121 14.23 -5.42 -8.36
C GLU A 121 14.44 -6.65 -9.26
N LEU A 122 13.38 -7.19 -9.86
CA LEU A 122 13.45 -8.29 -10.81
C LEU A 122 14.26 -7.94 -12.08
N GLU A 123 14.09 -6.74 -12.61
CA GLU A 123 14.92 -6.29 -13.74
C GLU A 123 16.40 -6.17 -13.36
N HIS A 124 16.68 -5.67 -12.17
CA HIS A 124 18.05 -5.58 -11.67
C HIS A 124 18.68 -6.96 -11.47
N GLU A 125 17.96 -7.89 -10.85
CA GLU A 125 18.41 -9.29 -10.69
C GLU A 125 18.67 -9.97 -12.03
N LYS A 126 17.79 -9.81 -13.01
CA LYS A 126 17.97 -10.35 -14.36
C LYS A 126 19.25 -9.80 -15.02
N LYS A 127 19.51 -8.50 -14.86
CA LYS A 127 20.74 -7.88 -15.40
C LYS A 127 21.98 -8.43 -14.71
N LEU A 128 21.96 -8.57 -13.40
CA LEU A 128 23.08 -9.14 -12.63
C LEU A 128 23.36 -10.60 -13.04
N LEU A 129 22.31 -11.41 -13.12
CA LEU A 129 22.42 -12.82 -13.56
C LEU A 129 23.00 -12.90 -14.97
N LEU A 130 22.53 -12.06 -15.88
CA LEU A 130 23.04 -12.02 -17.24
C LEU A 130 24.52 -11.64 -17.28
N LEU A 131 24.95 -10.67 -16.48
CA LEU A 131 26.36 -10.30 -16.36
C LEU A 131 27.21 -11.43 -15.79
N GLN A 132 26.70 -12.17 -14.79
CA GLN A 132 27.39 -13.33 -14.23
C GLN A 132 27.55 -14.45 -15.28
N LEU A 133 26.49 -14.74 -16.05
CA LEU A 133 26.54 -15.74 -17.12
C LEU A 133 27.51 -15.33 -18.21
N ARG A 134 27.53 -14.06 -18.63
CA ARG A 134 28.48 -13.54 -19.59
C ARG A 134 29.93 -13.65 -19.11
N LYS A 135 30.18 -13.29 -17.86
CA LYS A 135 31.50 -13.44 -17.25
C LYS A 135 31.93 -14.91 -17.23
N GLN A 136 31.07 -15.81 -16.78
CA GLN A 136 31.36 -17.23 -16.74
C GLN A 136 31.69 -17.79 -18.12
N GLU A 137 30.98 -17.36 -19.16
CA GLU A 137 31.21 -17.78 -20.53
C GLU A 137 32.55 -17.23 -21.07
N ILE A 138 32.89 -15.98 -20.77
CA ILE A 138 34.20 -15.39 -21.13
C ILE A 138 35.33 -16.17 -20.43
N ASP A 139 35.20 -16.46 -19.14
CA ASP A 139 36.20 -17.22 -18.38
C ASP A 139 36.36 -18.63 -18.95
N SER A 140 35.26 -19.29 -19.33
CA SER A 140 35.28 -20.62 -19.96
C SER A 140 35.98 -20.56 -21.32
N PHE A 141 35.68 -19.58 -22.17
CA PHE A 141 36.34 -19.35 -23.44
C PHE A 141 37.83 -19.15 -23.26
N LEU A 142 38.24 -18.28 -22.34
CA LEU A 142 39.65 -18.03 -22.03
C LEU A 142 40.37 -19.30 -21.56
N ASN A 143 39.77 -20.10 -20.69
CA ASN A 143 40.39 -21.32 -20.16
C ASN A 143 40.61 -22.33 -21.28
N VAL A 144 39.58 -22.57 -22.10
CA VAL A 144 39.69 -23.54 -23.20
C VAL A 144 40.73 -23.11 -24.24
N MET A 145 40.76 -21.82 -24.57
CA MET A 145 41.74 -21.29 -25.54
C MET A 145 43.16 -21.23 -24.98
N ASN A 146 43.32 -21.00 -23.66
CA ASN A 146 44.63 -20.98 -23.02
C ASN A 146 45.22 -22.43 -22.94
N ASP A 147 44.39 -23.42 -22.77
CA ASP A 147 44.86 -24.86 -22.79
C ASP A 147 45.65 -25.17 -24.06
N ILE A 148 45.24 -24.62 -25.22
CA ILE A 148 46.00 -24.79 -26.49
C ILE A 148 47.36 -24.08 -26.43
N LEU A 149 47.44 -22.90 -25.82
CA LEU A 149 48.64 -22.08 -25.81
C LEU A 149 49.71 -22.59 -24.82
N VAL A 150 49.27 -23.19 -23.71
CA VAL A 150 50.16 -23.73 -22.67
C VAL A 150 50.81 -25.00 -23.12
N PHE A 151 50.09 -25.86 -23.88
CA PHE A 151 50.60 -27.12 -24.37
C PHE A 151 51.75 -27.00 -25.37
N GLU A 152 51.79 -25.91 -26.15
CA GLU A 152 52.87 -25.65 -27.13
C GLU A 152 54.27 -25.65 -26.51
N LYS A 153 54.39 -25.27 -25.23
CA LYS A 153 55.69 -25.09 -24.57
C LYS A 153 56.26 -26.33 -23.86
N GLN A 154 55.48 -27.37 -23.61
CA GLN A 154 55.88 -28.39 -22.66
C GLN A 154 55.62 -29.87 -23.06
N HIS A 155 54.87 -30.22 -24.13
CA HIS A 155 54.37 -31.59 -24.32
C HIS A 155 54.52 -32.16 -25.73
N ASP A 156 54.38 -33.45 -25.84
CA ASP A 156 54.39 -34.21 -27.12
C ASP A 156 53.21 -33.72 -28.02
N ILE A 157 53.49 -33.57 -29.29
CA ILE A 157 52.52 -33.12 -30.34
C ILE A 157 51.22 -33.95 -30.31
N ASN A 158 51.28 -35.21 -29.92
CA ASN A 158 50.11 -36.07 -29.80
C ASN A 158 49.15 -35.66 -28.68
N GLU A 159 49.62 -34.98 -27.63
CA GLU A 159 48.81 -34.51 -26.50
C GLU A 159 48.07 -33.19 -26.80
N LEU A 160 48.51 -32.46 -27.82
CA LEU A 160 47.83 -31.21 -28.28
C LEU A 160 46.50 -31.48 -29.00
N ALA A 161 46.29 -32.66 -29.55
CA ALA A 161 45.06 -32.97 -30.28
C ALA A 161 43.80 -32.88 -29.43
N TYR A 162 43.88 -33.21 -28.13
CA TYR A 162 42.75 -33.16 -27.22
C TYR A 162 42.34 -31.71 -26.85
N PRO A 163 43.25 -30.81 -26.44
CA PRO A 163 42.91 -29.39 -26.24
C PRO A 163 42.32 -28.72 -27.49
N ILE A 164 42.85 -28.96 -28.66
CA ILE A 164 42.35 -28.38 -29.90
C ILE A 164 40.92 -28.90 -30.21
N LEU A 165 40.68 -30.19 -30.08
CA LEU A 165 39.33 -30.77 -30.26
C LEU A 165 38.35 -30.18 -29.26
N ARG A 166 38.75 -30.02 -28.01
CA ARG A 166 37.94 -29.38 -26.96
C ARG A 166 37.63 -27.94 -27.30
N ALA A 167 38.58 -27.18 -27.81
CA ALA A 167 38.36 -25.82 -28.25
C ALA A 167 37.41 -25.74 -29.45
N TYR A 168 37.56 -26.61 -30.41
CA TYR A 168 36.64 -26.73 -31.54
C TYR A 168 35.19 -27.00 -31.08
N GLN A 169 34.99 -27.98 -30.23
CA GLN A 169 33.67 -28.32 -29.68
C GLN A 169 33.09 -27.17 -28.86
N TYR A 170 33.94 -26.46 -28.13
CA TYR A 170 33.52 -25.29 -27.33
C TYR A 170 33.11 -24.11 -28.23
N THR A 171 33.86 -23.81 -29.28
CA THR A 171 33.52 -22.74 -30.23
C THR A 171 32.23 -23.00 -30.99
N GLU A 172 31.96 -24.29 -31.35
CA GLU A 172 30.65 -24.68 -31.87
C GLU A 172 29.52 -24.44 -30.85
N SER A 173 29.73 -24.87 -29.59
CA SER A 173 28.77 -24.62 -28.52
C SER A 173 28.54 -23.10 -28.30
N LEU A 174 29.57 -22.27 -28.37
CA LEU A 174 29.50 -20.85 -28.24
C LEU A 174 28.60 -20.19 -29.30
N LEU A 175 28.57 -20.72 -30.53
CA LEU A 175 27.64 -20.23 -31.56
C LEU A 175 26.16 -20.45 -31.19
N PHE A 176 25.83 -21.44 -30.37
CA PHE A 176 24.46 -21.71 -29.94
C PHE A 176 24.10 -21.07 -28.62
N THR A 177 24.98 -21.17 -27.63
CA THR A 177 24.75 -20.63 -26.26
C THR A 177 25.09 -19.15 -26.18
N GLY A 178 26.18 -18.72 -26.78
CA GLY A 178 26.65 -17.34 -26.80
C GLY A 178 25.68 -16.39 -27.49
N VAL A 179 24.99 -16.85 -28.55
CA VAL A 179 23.93 -16.06 -29.21
C VAL A 179 22.88 -15.61 -28.23
N LYS A 180 22.45 -16.49 -27.32
CA LYS A 180 21.42 -16.17 -26.32
C LYS A 180 21.96 -15.32 -25.16
N ILE A 181 23.15 -15.65 -24.67
CA ILE A 181 23.75 -15.00 -23.49
C ILE A 181 24.25 -13.57 -23.83
N PHE A 182 24.86 -13.39 -24.99
CA PHE A 182 25.41 -12.11 -25.45
C PHE A 182 24.47 -11.32 -26.37
N GLY A 183 23.38 -11.95 -26.85
CA GLY A 183 22.48 -11.32 -27.81
C GLY A 183 23.14 -11.03 -29.17
N ILE A 184 24.07 -11.88 -29.60
CA ILE A 184 24.88 -11.70 -30.81
C ILE A 184 24.18 -12.10 -32.10
N GLU A 185 22.91 -12.49 -32.05
CA GLU A 185 22.11 -12.89 -33.22
C GLU A 185 22.20 -11.94 -34.42
N LYS A 186 22.39 -10.64 -34.13
CA LYS A 186 22.47 -9.59 -35.14
C LYS A 186 23.91 -9.12 -35.41
N ASN A 187 24.90 -9.70 -34.73
CA ASN A 187 26.29 -9.28 -34.87
C ASN A 187 27.05 -10.26 -35.78
N TYR A 188 26.88 -10.09 -37.10
CA TYR A 188 27.54 -10.90 -38.11
C TYR A 188 29.05 -10.93 -37.96
N ASN A 189 29.69 -9.87 -37.43
CA ASN A 189 31.14 -9.81 -37.29
C ASN A 189 31.66 -10.88 -36.30
N ILE A 190 31.04 -10.97 -35.10
CA ILE A 190 31.47 -11.97 -34.11
C ILE A 190 31.16 -13.41 -34.59
N ILE A 191 29.97 -13.60 -35.20
CA ILE A 191 29.60 -14.93 -35.74
C ILE A 191 30.61 -15.38 -36.79
N SER A 192 30.98 -14.45 -37.71
CA SER A 192 31.98 -14.76 -38.73
C SER A 192 33.35 -15.10 -38.13
N LYS A 193 33.77 -14.34 -37.09
CA LYS A 193 35.05 -14.60 -36.41
C LYS A 193 35.07 -15.95 -35.68
N ILE A 194 33.97 -16.33 -35.03
CA ILE A 194 33.87 -17.61 -34.38
C ILE A 194 33.92 -18.73 -35.45
N HIS A 195 33.28 -18.55 -36.61
CA HIS A 195 33.38 -19.52 -37.70
C HIS A 195 34.79 -19.63 -38.29
N HIS A 196 35.50 -18.51 -38.41
CA HIS A 196 36.91 -18.49 -38.84
C HIS A 196 37.80 -19.26 -37.87
N LEU A 197 37.67 -18.90 -36.55
CA LEU A 197 38.36 -19.63 -35.48
C LEU A 197 38.10 -21.13 -35.50
N ASN A 198 36.82 -21.51 -35.66
CA ASN A 198 36.40 -22.89 -35.70
C ASN A 198 37.05 -23.63 -36.89
N ARG A 199 37.05 -23.02 -38.06
CA ARG A 199 37.72 -23.55 -39.25
C ARG A 199 39.24 -23.71 -39.05
N ASP A 200 39.89 -22.73 -38.45
CA ASP A 200 41.34 -22.78 -38.24
C ASP A 200 41.72 -23.84 -37.18
N LEU A 201 40.86 -24.03 -36.16
CA LEU A 201 40.98 -25.13 -35.18
C LEU A 201 40.80 -26.50 -35.84
N ASP A 202 39.86 -26.65 -36.77
CA ASP A 202 39.64 -27.89 -37.51
C ASP A 202 40.84 -28.22 -38.44
N ILE A 203 41.38 -27.21 -39.15
CA ILE A 203 42.58 -27.38 -39.96
C ILE A 203 43.76 -27.82 -39.10
N LEU A 204 43.99 -27.12 -37.97
CA LEU A 204 45.08 -27.46 -37.06
C LEU A 204 44.97 -28.86 -36.49
N TYR A 205 43.74 -29.28 -36.11
CA TYR A 205 43.47 -30.62 -35.62
C TYR A 205 43.78 -31.69 -36.66
N ASN A 206 43.38 -31.49 -37.93
CA ASN A 206 43.59 -32.41 -39.01
C ASN A 206 45.09 -32.50 -39.43
N GLU A 207 45.80 -31.37 -39.44
CA GLU A 207 47.23 -31.32 -39.68
C GLU A 207 48.03 -32.09 -38.63
N LEU A 208 47.71 -31.86 -37.34
CA LEU A 208 48.35 -32.61 -36.25
C LEU A 208 48.12 -34.13 -36.40
N LYS A 209 46.90 -34.53 -36.76
CA LYS A 209 46.54 -35.95 -36.94
C LYS A 209 47.29 -36.61 -38.09
N ILE A 210 47.52 -35.87 -39.20
CA ILE A 210 48.11 -36.41 -40.43
C ILE A 210 49.64 -36.23 -40.44
N ASN A 211 50.11 -35.02 -40.20
CA ASN A 211 51.49 -34.60 -40.45
C ASN A 211 52.36 -34.57 -39.19
N LYS A 212 51.79 -34.65 -37.99
CA LYS A 212 52.46 -34.50 -36.69
C LYS A 212 53.30 -33.21 -36.62
N ASN A 213 52.93 -32.20 -37.36
CA ASN A 213 53.59 -30.89 -37.38
C ASN A 213 52.57 -29.79 -37.16
N ILE A 214 52.93 -28.70 -36.53
CA ILE A 214 52.08 -27.55 -36.27
C ILE A 214 52.45 -26.45 -37.29
N ASP A 215 51.46 -25.97 -38.04
CA ASP A 215 51.60 -24.77 -38.82
C ASP A 215 51.65 -23.55 -37.88
N LYS A 216 52.82 -22.90 -37.82
CA LYS A 216 53.03 -21.72 -36.99
C LYS A 216 52.13 -20.54 -37.38
N ASP A 217 51.80 -20.43 -38.64
CA ASP A 217 50.95 -19.35 -39.16
C ASP A 217 49.49 -19.60 -38.79
N ALA A 218 49.03 -20.86 -38.76
CA ALA A 218 47.72 -21.23 -38.27
C ALA A 218 47.55 -20.93 -36.76
N HIS A 219 48.57 -21.23 -35.98
CA HIS A 219 48.59 -20.93 -34.56
C HIS A 219 48.52 -19.44 -34.27
N LEU A 220 49.26 -18.61 -35.01
CA LEU A 220 49.22 -17.17 -34.91
C LEU A 220 47.84 -16.60 -35.24
N ARG A 221 47.19 -17.08 -36.30
CA ARG A 221 45.80 -16.70 -36.65
C ARG A 221 44.80 -17.02 -35.52
N ILE A 222 44.87 -18.22 -34.95
CA ILE A 222 44.02 -18.63 -33.83
C ILE A 222 44.18 -17.66 -32.63
N PHE A 223 45.43 -17.24 -32.35
CA PHE A 223 45.70 -16.27 -31.29
C PHE A 223 45.08 -14.91 -31.55
N GLU A 224 45.20 -14.39 -32.77
CA GLU A 224 44.61 -13.08 -33.17
C GLU A 224 43.07 -13.17 -33.14
N GLU A 225 42.46 -14.18 -33.68
CA GLU A 225 41.00 -14.39 -33.68
C GLU A 225 40.45 -14.53 -32.27
N LYS A 226 41.15 -15.28 -31.39
CA LYS A 226 40.81 -15.38 -29.96
C LYS A 226 40.73 -13.99 -29.32
N ARG A 227 41.77 -13.17 -29.56
CA ARG A 227 41.85 -11.81 -28.98
C ARG A 227 40.71 -10.92 -29.47
N GLU A 228 40.45 -10.94 -30.77
CA GLU A 228 39.38 -10.13 -31.35
C GLU A 228 37.98 -10.55 -30.89
N ILE A 229 37.73 -11.86 -30.77
CA ILE A 229 36.47 -12.37 -30.21
C ILE A 229 36.32 -11.95 -28.75
N LEU A 230 37.38 -12.10 -27.96
CA LEU A 230 37.38 -11.72 -26.53
C LEU A 230 37.08 -10.21 -26.36
N ASP A 231 37.72 -9.36 -27.14
CA ASP A 231 37.48 -7.90 -27.09
C ASP A 231 36.00 -7.58 -27.38
N ILE A 232 35.43 -8.22 -28.39
CA ILE A 232 33.99 -8.06 -28.71
C ILE A 232 33.08 -8.53 -27.60
N LEU A 233 33.35 -9.71 -26.98
CA LEU A 233 32.54 -10.25 -25.88
C LEU A 233 32.62 -9.37 -24.65
N ILE A 234 33.78 -8.82 -24.34
CA ILE A 234 33.97 -7.85 -23.25
C ILE A 234 33.20 -6.58 -23.53
N ASP A 235 33.31 -6.01 -24.73
CA ASP A 235 32.59 -4.79 -25.11
C ASP A 235 31.06 -4.96 -25.02
N ILE A 236 30.53 -6.11 -25.45
CA ILE A 236 29.11 -6.44 -25.29
C ILE A 236 28.74 -6.55 -23.81
N THR A 237 29.60 -7.16 -22.99
CA THR A 237 29.36 -7.37 -21.55
C THR A 237 29.35 -6.03 -20.81
N LEU A 238 30.24 -5.11 -21.18
CA LEU A 238 30.36 -3.78 -20.57
C LEU A 238 29.35 -2.76 -21.15
N ASP A 239 28.51 -3.19 -22.10
CA ASP A 239 27.50 -2.33 -22.80
C ASP A 239 28.11 -1.05 -23.42
N LYS A 240 29.39 -1.10 -23.80
CA LYS A 240 30.15 0.05 -24.35
C LYS A 240 29.70 0.50 -25.73
N ARG A 241 28.76 -0.21 -26.39
CA ARG A 241 28.30 0.13 -27.76
C ARG A 241 26.99 0.92 -27.79
N LYS A 242 26.55 1.47 -26.67
CA LYS A 242 25.34 2.31 -26.60
C LYS A 242 25.62 3.81 -26.47
N GLU A 243 26.85 4.23 -26.73
CA GLU A 243 27.14 5.64 -26.95
C GLU A 243 27.29 5.99 -28.43
#